data_de4fc5983d4c90ce2b5df01f492cb8d7
#
_entry.id   de4fc5983d4c90ce2b5df01f492cb8d7
#
_cell.length_a   1.000
_cell.length_b   1.000
_cell.length_c   1.000
_cell.angle_alpha   90.00
_cell.angle_beta   90.00
_cell.angle_gamma   90.00
#
_symmetry.space_group_name_H-M   'P 1'
#
loop_
_entity.id
_entity.type
_entity.pdbx_description
1 polymer ?
#
loop_
_entity_poly.entity_id
_entity_poly.type
_entity_poly.pdbx_seq_one_letter_code
_entity_poly.pdbx_strand_id
1 'polypeptide(L)'
;MSTFRKRTYSRNPKLTPGFRVRSVGHFQLSPPDHEARNAFYFGEIFWCVHGSGVFRLNGETFLLKPDFVWYYPPGSFHDYDPAESDFQYYWLTVDGPLASVLFDGLGIKPGLNYGGSCPVHLFSRIANLLPAVNPEAGLEALSAAFEIFSKIPASSQPGREQPTLAESARKIIDSQFTDSAFNVEELAARLSVHRSTVSRTFRQKWDISVSDYIINCRLQYAMMLLKETNTPIRDIARESGFSSDAYFSRVFTARTGITPASFRRSR
;
A
#
# COMPACT_ATOMS: atom_id res chain seq x y z
N MET A 1 2.25 14.91 -27.79
CA MET A 1 1.57 15.64 -26.69
C MET A 1 2.49 15.62 -25.48
N SER A 2 2.48 16.65 -24.65
CA SER A 2 3.41 16.75 -23.51
C SER A 2 2.92 15.86 -22.37
N THR A 3 3.73 14.91 -21.91
CA THR A 3 3.48 14.16 -20.68
C THR A 3 3.67 15.09 -19.48
N PHE A 4 2.83 14.98 -18.44
CA PHE A 4 3.03 15.69 -17.19
C PHE A 4 2.89 14.77 -16.00
N ARG A 5 3.64 15.09 -14.92
CA ARG A 5 3.63 14.35 -13.64
C ARG A 5 3.57 15.34 -12.49
N LYS A 6 2.38 15.62 -11.99
CA LYS A 6 2.19 16.47 -10.81
C LYS A 6 1.98 15.60 -9.58
N ARG A 7 2.80 15.78 -8.53
CA ARG A 7 2.72 15.01 -7.28
C ARG A 7 2.97 15.89 -6.07
N THR A 8 2.29 15.58 -4.98
CA THR A 8 2.43 16.25 -3.68
C THR A 8 2.60 15.20 -2.59
N TYR A 9 3.57 15.40 -1.72
CA TYR A 9 3.86 14.53 -0.58
C TYR A 9 3.47 15.19 0.72
N SER A 10 3.01 14.39 1.69
CA SER A 10 2.78 14.85 3.05
C SER A 10 4.10 15.31 3.68
N ARG A 11 4.08 16.49 4.26
CA ARG A 11 5.17 17.05 5.08
C ARG A 11 4.93 16.85 6.57
N ASN A 12 3.79 16.27 6.95
CA ASN A 12 3.41 16.08 8.33
C ASN A 12 3.83 14.70 8.85
N PRO A 13 4.90 14.60 9.69
CA PRO A 13 5.39 13.31 10.19
C PRO A 13 4.58 12.78 11.38
N LYS A 14 3.68 13.57 11.98
CA LYS A 14 3.10 13.29 13.32
C LYS A 14 1.64 12.82 13.29
N LEU A 15 1.09 12.43 12.13
CA LEU A 15 -0.31 12.04 12.06
C LEU A 15 -0.51 10.54 12.26
N THR A 16 -1.41 10.26 13.18
CA THR A 16 -2.02 8.95 13.52
C THR A 16 -1.13 7.73 13.25
N PRO A 17 -0.71 7.02 14.30
CA PRO A 17 0.18 5.85 14.22
C PRO A 17 -0.31 4.73 13.30
N GLY A 18 -1.59 4.72 12.93
CA GLY A 18 -2.19 3.59 12.22
C GLY A 18 -2.41 3.77 10.72
N PHE A 19 -2.63 5.00 10.24
CA PHE A 19 -3.05 5.27 8.87
C PHE A 19 -2.89 6.74 8.50
N ARG A 20 -2.31 7.05 7.33
CA ARG A 20 -2.19 8.43 6.82
C ARG A 20 -2.18 8.50 5.31
N VAL A 21 -2.54 9.66 4.78
CA VAL A 21 -2.30 9.99 3.40
C VAL A 21 -0.82 10.37 3.23
N ARG A 22 -0.11 9.61 2.41
CA ARG A 22 1.31 9.80 2.13
C ARG A 22 1.55 10.79 1.00
N SER A 23 0.86 10.60 -0.11
CA SER A 23 1.04 11.42 -1.30
C SER A 23 -0.16 11.29 -2.25
N VAL A 24 -0.29 12.28 -3.12
CA VAL A 24 -1.33 12.36 -4.12
C VAL A 24 -0.74 12.95 -5.40
N GLY A 25 -1.28 12.58 -6.55
CA GLY A 25 -0.85 13.18 -7.80
C GLY A 25 -1.83 13.00 -8.95
N HIS A 26 -1.48 13.67 -10.04
CA HIS A 26 -2.15 13.59 -11.33
C HIS A 26 -1.07 13.43 -12.40
N PHE A 27 -1.15 12.36 -13.16
CA PHE A 27 -0.22 12.05 -14.23
C PHE A 27 -0.93 11.93 -15.56
N GLN A 28 -0.23 12.36 -16.60
CA GLN A 28 -0.55 12.08 -17.99
C GLN A 28 0.65 11.35 -18.60
N LEU A 29 0.44 10.14 -19.06
CA LEU A 29 1.46 9.29 -19.66
C LEU A 29 1.13 9.02 -21.13
N SER A 30 2.17 8.72 -21.90
CA SER A 30 2.06 8.29 -23.29
C SER A 30 3.14 7.26 -23.56
N PRO A 31 2.96 6.32 -24.50
CA PRO A 31 4.04 5.43 -24.91
C PRO A 31 5.31 6.21 -25.32
N PRO A 32 6.52 5.81 -24.92
CA PRO A 32 6.87 4.53 -24.29
C PRO A 32 6.99 4.58 -22.75
N ASP A 33 6.28 5.49 -22.05
CA ASP A 33 6.33 5.52 -20.59
C ASP A 33 6.01 4.12 -20.00
N HIS A 34 6.75 3.74 -18.97
CA HIS A 34 6.55 2.50 -18.23
C HIS A 34 6.87 2.73 -16.77
N GLU A 35 6.03 2.21 -15.88
CA GLU A 35 6.26 2.24 -14.44
C GLU A 35 6.37 0.82 -13.92
N ALA A 36 7.58 0.47 -13.42
CA ALA A 36 7.85 -0.80 -12.77
C ALA A 36 8.60 -0.55 -11.46
N ARG A 37 7.93 -0.76 -10.32
CA ARG A 37 8.52 -0.48 -9.01
C ARG A 37 7.90 -1.28 -7.89
N ASN A 38 8.67 -1.54 -6.84
CA ASN A 38 8.16 -2.09 -5.61
C ASN A 38 7.49 -1.02 -4.74
N ALA A 39 6.25 -1.25 -4.33
CA ALA A 39 5.52 -0.43 -3.35
C ALA A 39 5.52 -1.10 -1.98
N PHE A 40 6.67 -1.11 -1.31
CA PHE A 40 6.86 -1.88 -0.07
C PHE A 40 5.96 -1.43 1.09
N TYR A 41 5.52 -0.15 1.13
CA TYR A 41 5.07 0.46 2.37
C TYR A 41 3.71 1.12 2.31
N PHE A 42 3.05 1.13 1.15
CA PHE A 42 1.82 1.87 0.97
C PHE A 42 0.86 1.17 0.03
N GLY A 43 -0.43 1.33 0.31
CA GLY A 43 -1.46 1.04 -0.67
C GLY A 43 -1.63 2.23 -1.62
N GLU A 44 -1.88 1.96 -2.89
CA GLU A 44 -2.05 2.99 -3.90
C GLU A 44 -3.27 2.71 -4.76
N ILE A 45 -4.11 3.74 -4.93
CA ILE A 45 -5.20 3.72 -5.90
C ILE A 45 -4.87 4.61 -7.10
N PHE A 46 -5.33 4.19 -8.27
CA PHE A 46 -5.24 4.93 -9.53
C PHE A 46 -6.65 5.07 -10.10
N TRP A 47 -7.11 6.29 -10.24
CA TRP A 47 -8.42 6.58 -10.79
C TRP A 47 -8.27 7.17 -12.19
N CYS A 48 -8.65 6.40 -13.21
CA CYS A 48 -8.55 6.86 -14.59
C CYS A 48 -9.57 7.98 -14.89
N VAL A 49 -9.12 8.98 -15.61
CA VAL A 49 -9.97 10.11 -16.05
C VAL A 49 -10.02 10.26 -17.57
N HIS A 50 -8.98 9.82 -18.28
CA HIS A 50 -8.92 9.87 -19.73
C HIS A 50 -7.98 8.79 -20.28
N GLY A 51 -8.25 8.31 -21.49
CA GLY A 51 -7.45 7.27 -22.12
C GLY A 51 -7.51 5.94 -21.40
N SER A 52 -6.50 5.11 -21.56
CA SER A 52 -6.40 3.82 -20.89
C SER A 52 -4.96 3.42 -20.59
N GLY A 53 -4.79 2.60 -19.54
CA GLY A 53 -3.51 2.01 -19.13
C GLY A 53 -3.61 0.52 -18.91
N VAL A 54 -2.55 -0.19 -19.26
CA VAL A 54 -2.40 -1.63 -19.02
C VAL A 54 -1.75 -1.83 -17.66
N PHE A 55 -2.45 -2.47 -16.74
CA PHE A 55 -2.01 -2.77 -15.38
C PHE A 55 -1.84 -4.26 -15.20
N ARG A 56 -0.79 -4.68 -14.48
CA ARG A 56 -0.48 -6.09 -14.24
C ARG A 56 -0.48 -6.40 -12.75
N LEU A 57 -1.11 -7.50 -12.39
CA LEU A 57 -1.13 -8.02 -11.03
C LEU A 57 -1.24 -9.54 -11.06
N ASN A 58 -0.37 -10.24 -10.32
CA ASN A 58 -0.39 -11.70 -10.19
C ASN A 58 -0.32 -12.45 -11.53
N GLY A 59 0.38 -11.91 -12.52
CA GLY A 59 0.50 -12.50 -13.86
C GLY A 59 -0.69 -12.26 -14.78
N GLU A 60 -1.74 -11.59 -14.30
CA GLU A 60 -2.89 -11.18 -15.10
C GLU A 60 -2.73 -9.74 -15.57
N THR A 61 -3.32 -9.43 -16.72
CA THR A 61 -3.28 -8.11 -17.35
C THR A 61 -4.69 -7.53 -17.44
N PHE A 62 -4.82 -6.26 -17.03
CA PHE A 62 -6.10 -5.55 -16.99
C PHE A 62 -5.98 -4.19 -17.67
N LEU A 63 -7.08 -3.75 -18.28
CA LEU A 63 -7.18 -2.43 -18.87
C LEU A 63 -7.88 -1.48 -17.90
N LEU A 64 -7.14 -0.51 -17.36
CA LEU A 64 -7.70 0.59 -16.57
C LEU A 64 -8.19 1.69 -17.53
N LYS A 65 -9.46 2.04 -17.47
CA LYS A 65 -10.13 3.05 -18.29
C LYS A 65 -11.02 3.96 -17.44
N PRO A 66 -11.57 5.06 -17.96
CA PRO A 66 -12.49 5.92 -17.22
C PRO A 66 -13.59 5.14 -16.50
N ASP A 67 -14.01 5.65 -15.35
CA ASP A 67 -14.93 5.04 -14.39
C ASP A 67 -14.38 3.86 -13.58
N PHE A 68 -13.14 3.46 -13.82
CA PHE A 68 -12.50 2.40 -13.05
C PHE A 68 -11.35 2.93 -12.21
N VAL A 69 -11.12 2.19 -11.10
CA VAL A 69 -10.06 2.43 -10.12
C VAL A 69 -9.22 1.17 -10.01
N TRP A 70 -7.92 1.33 -10.08
CA TRP A 70 -6.98 0.27 -9.77
C TRP A 70 -6.47 0.40 -8.34
N TYR A 71 -6.34 -0.71 -7.63
CA TYR A 71 -5.75 -0.74 -6.30
C TYR A 71 -4.56 -1.71 -6.25
N TYR A 72 -3.40 -1.18 -5.91
CA TYR A 72 -2.23 -1.95 -5.49
C TYR A 72 -2.13 -1.95 -3.97
N PRO A 73 -2.22 -3.13 -3.30
CA PRO A 73 -2.02 -3.24 -1.85
C PRO A 73 -0.55 -3.02 -1.46
N PRO A 74 -0.28 -2.71 -0.18
CA PRO A 74 1.08 -2.67 0.33
C PRO A 74 1.84 -3.96 0.02
N GLY A 75 3.11 -3.84 -0.39
CA GLY A 75 3.95 -4.97 -0.76
C GLY A 75 3.83 -5.41 -2.22
N SER A 76 2.94 -4.81 -3.02
CA SER A 76 2.79 -5.14 -4.43
C SER A 76 3.96 -4.64 -5.27
N PHE A 77 4.21 -5.32 -6.37
CA PHE A 77 4.97 -4.79 -7.48
C PHE A 77 4.04 -4.00 -8.39
N HIS A 78 4.31 -2.72 -8.58
CA HIS A 78 3.58 -1.87 -9.51
C HIS A 78 4.17 -2.07 -10.90
N ASP A 79 3.34 -2.45 -11.84
CA ASP A 79 3.72 -2.68 -13.24
C ASP A 79 2.58 -2.22 -14.13
N TYR A 80 2.79 -1.10 -14.81
CA TYR A 80 1.77 -0.57 -15.72
C TYR A 80 2.36 0.34 -16.81
N ASP A 81 1.68 0.38 -17.96
CA ASP A 81 1.99 1.19 -19.12
C ASP A 81 0.76 1.96 -19.59
N PRO A 82 0.90 3.14 -20.25
CA PRO A 82 -0.18 3.69 -21.04
C PRO A 82 -0.48 2.75 -22.22
N ALA A 83 -1.75 2.40 -22.41
CA ALA A 83 -2.18 1.60 -23.57
C ALA A 83 -2.25 2.43 -24.84
N GLU A 84 -2.45 3.73 -24.69
CA GLU A 84 -2.56 4.72 -25.75
C GLU A 84 -1.98 6.07 -25.33
N SER A 85 -1.85 7.00 -26.26
CA SER A 85 -1.45 8.37 -25.93
C SER A 85 -2.50 9.04 -25.07
N ASP A 86 -2.04 9.91 -24.15
CA ASP A 86 -2.91 10.71 -23.30
C ASP A 86 -3.65 9.93 -22.20
N PHE A 87 -3.04 8.88 -21.67
CA PHE A 87 -3.55 8.20 -20.47
C PHE A 87 -3.41 9.08 -19.25
N GLN A 88 -4.53 9.51 -18.67
CA GLN A 88 -4.57 10.39 -17.51
C GLN A 88 -5.25 9.72 -16.33
N TYR A 89 -4.65 9.86 -15.16
CA TYR A 89 -5.18 9.34 -13.91
C TYR A 89 -4.75 10.18 -12.71
N TYR A 90 -5.63 10.20 -11.71
CA TYR A 90 -5.27 10.62 -10.35
C TYR A 90 -4.84 9.41 -9.55
N TRP A 91 -3.88 9.59 -8.66
CA TRP A 91 -3.44 8.56 -7.75
C TRP A 91 -3.33 9.08 -6.33
N LEU A 92 -3.52 8.19 -5.37
CA LEU A 92 -3.46 8.46 -3.94
C LEU A 92 -2.76 7.31 -3.25
N THR A 93 -1.75 7.62 -2.44
CA THR A 93 -1.08 6.63 -1.60
C THR A 93 -1.43 6.82 -0.14
N VAL A 94 -1.66 5.72 0.53
CA VAL A 94 -1.87 5.68 1.98
C VAL A 94 -0.88 4.71 2.60
N ASP A 95 -0.31 5.05 3.74
CA ASP A 95 0.59 4.20 4.49
C ASP A 95 0.15 4.03 5.94
N GLY A 96 0.81 3.13 6.65
CA GLY A 96 0.50 2.73 8.01
C GLY A 96 -0.07 1.31 8.10
N PRO A 97 0.06 0.68 9.28
CA PRO A 97 -0.33 -0.72 9.49
C PRO A 97 -1.81 -1.01 9.25
N LEU A 98 -2.68 -0.01 9.29
CA LEU A 98 -4.12 -0.18 9.04
C LEU A 98 -4.51 0.04 7.58
N ALA A 99 -3.58 0.38 6.68
CA ALA A 99 -3.92 0.70 5.29
C ALA A 99 -4.60 -0.48 4.57
N SER A 100 -4.07 -1.70 4.70
CA SER A 100 -4.68 -2.89 4.09
C SER A 100 -6.03 -3.23 4.71
N VAL A 101 -6.12 -3.14 6.04
CA VAL A 101 -7.36 -3.43 6.79
C VAL A 101 -8.49 -2.48 6.37
N LEU A 102 -8.16 -1.22 6.12
CA LEU A 102 -9.13 -0.23 5.65
C LEU A 102 -9.71 -0.61 4.28
N PHE A 103 -8.88 -0.90 3.30
CA PHE A 103 -9.33 -1.29 1.96
C PHE A 103 -10.17 -2.56 1.98
N ASP A 104 -9.74 -3.56 2.76
CA ASP A 104 -10.50 -4.80 2.95
C ASP A 104 -11.86 -4.54 3.62
N GLY A 105 -11.88 -3.67 4.65
CA GLY A 105 -13.11 -3.28 5.37
C GLY A 105 -14.11 -2.54 4.49
N LEU A 106 -13.62 -1.78 3.50
CA LEU A 106 -14.44 -1.09 2.50
C LEU A 106 -14.81 -1.99 1.31
N GLY A 107 -14.31 -3.23 1.25
CA GLY A 107 -14.56 -4.15 0.14
C GLY A 107 -13.83 -3.77 -1.15
N ILE A 108 -12.80 -2.93 -1.08
CA ILE A 108 -11.97 -2.55 -2.22
C ILE A 108 -10.94 -3.66 -2.44
N LYS A 109 -11.03 -4.35 -3.56
CA LYS A 109 -10.16 -5.49 -3.87
C LYS A 109 -8.89 -5.07 -4.61
N PRO A 110 -7.76 -5.77 -4.41
CA PRO A 110 -6.60 -5.60 -5.27
C PRO A 110 -6.97 -5.76 -6.74
N GLY A 111 -6.40 -4.91 -7.60
CA GLY A 111 -6.70 -4.88 -9.01
C GLY A 111 -7.82 -3.92 -9.39
N LEU A 112 -8.63 -4.29 -10.36
CA LEU A 112 -9.63 -3.42 -10.97
C LEU A 112 -10.93 -3.37 -10.15
N ASN A 113 -11.38 -2.14 -9.85
CA ASN A 113 -12.64 -1.84 -9.18
C ASN A 113 -13.44 -0.83 -10.01
N TYR A 114 -14.77 -0.89 -9.93
CA TYR A 114 -15.60 0.19 -10.47
C TYR A 114 -15.63 1.36 -9.47
N GLY A 115 -15.51 2.60 -9.93
CA GLY A 115 -15.51 3.79 -9.08
C GLY A 115 -16.43 4.90 -9.58
N GLY A 116 -16.91 4.82 -10.83
CA GLY A 116 -17.61 5.91 -11.48
C GLY A 116 -16.71 7.11 -11.75
N SER A 117 -17.30 8.27 -11.91
CA SER A 117 -16.57 9.50 -12.22
C SER A 117 -15.57 9.86 -11.13
N CYS A 118 -14.32 10.15 -11.53
CA CYS A 118 -13.25 10.52 -10.61
C CYS A 118 -13.61 11.77 -9.79
N PRO A 119 -13.54 11.73 -8.45
CA PRO A 119 -13.80 12.88 -7.60
C PRO A 119 -12.60 13.84 -7.55
N VAL A 120 -12.25 14.45 -8.68
CA VAL A 120 -11.07 15.30 -8.88
C VAL A 120 -10.93 16.38 -7.80
N HIS A 121 -12.06 16.94 -7.33
CA HIS A 121 -12.06 17.99 -6.31
C HIS A 121 -11.47 17.48 -4.96
N LEU A 122 -11.67 16.21 -4.62
CA LEU A 122 -11.12 15.60 -3.40
C LEU A 122 -9.61 15.38 -3.54
N PHE A 123 -9.14 14.89 -4.68
CA PHE A 123 -7.71 14.79 -4.97
C PHE A 123 -7.03 16.16 -4.89
N SER A 124 -7.66 17.20 -5.45
CA SER A 124 -7.17 18.57 -5.39
C SER A 124 -7.15 19.11 -3.96
N ARG A 125 -8.19 18.83 -3.16
CA ARG A 125 -8.25 19.19 -1.74
C ARG A 125 -7.09 18.54 -0.97
N ILE A 126 -6.86 17.26 -1.15
CA ILE A 126 -5.73 16.55 -0.52
C ILE A 126 -4.39 17.18 -0.93
N ALA A 127 -4.19 17.47 -2.23
CA ALA A 127 -2.96 18.07 -2.73
C ALA A 127 -2.65 19.43 -2.08
N ASN A 128 -3.69 20.20 -1.74
CA ASN A 128 -3.54 21.47 -1.06
C ASN A 128 -3.26 21.34 0.45
N LEU A 129 -3.73 20.27 1.08
CA LEU A 129 -3.57 20.02 2.51
C LEU A 129 -2.21 19.40 2.87
N LEU A 130 -1.69 18.49 2.02
CA LEU A 130 -0.47 17.73 2.31
C LEU A 130 0.80 18.56 2.59
N PRO A 131 1.01 19.75 1.99
CA PRO A 131 2.17 20.58 2.31
C PRO A 131 2.14 21.21 3.71
N ALA A 132 0.99 21.30 4.35
CA ALA A 132 0.85 21.89 5.68
C ALA A 132 1.44 20.96 6.75
N VAL A 133 2.19 21.56 7.70
CA VAL A 133 2.85 20.85 8.81
C VAL A 133 2.05 21.06 10.09
N ASN A 134 0.77 20.65 10.07
CA ASN A 134 -0.10 20.63 11.25
C ASN A 134 -1.00 19.41 11.26
N PRO A 135 -1.40 18.92 12.45
CA PRO A 135 -2.25 17.72 12.58
C PRO A 135 -3.61 17.86 11.92
N GLU A 136 -4.21 19.05 11.96
CA GLU A 136 -5.55 19.29 11.43
C GLU A 136 -5.60 19.08 9.92
N ALA A 137 -4.66 19.65 9.17
CA ALA A 137 -4.58 19.46 7.72
C ALA A 137 -4.40 18.00 7.33
N GLY A 138 -3.68 17.24 8.14
CA GLY A 138 -3.53 15.82 7.88
C GLY A 138 -4.78 14.99 8.19
N LEU A 139 -5.54 15.34 9.24
CA LEU A 139 -6.84 14.72 9.53
C LEU A 139 -7.87 15.07 8.44
N GLU A 140 -7.85 16.31 7.96
CA GLU A 140 -8.68 16.73 6.84
C GLU A 140 -8.32 16.00 5.54
N ALA A 141 -7.03 15.81 5.26
CA ALA A 141 -6.58 15.02 4.11
C ALA A 141 -7.02 13.56 4.23
N LEU A 142 -6.98 12.99 5.44
CA LEU A 142 -7.45 11.65 5.72
C LEU A 142 -8.97 11.53 5.53
N SER A 143 -9.74 12.51 6.00
CA SER A 143 -11.19 12.58 5.79
C SER A 143 -11.55 12.63 4.30
N ALA A 144 -10.86 13.47 3.51
CA ALA A 144 -11.06 13.53 2.06
C ALA A 144 -10.66 12.22 1.36
N ALA A 145 -9.60 11.54 1.81
CA ALA A 145 -9.22 10.23 1.30
C ALA A 145 -10.29 9.18 1.60
N PHE A 146 -10.87 9.19 2.79
CA PHE A 146 -11.95 8.28 3.15
C PHE A 146 -13.19 8.53 2.28
N GLU A 147 -13.50 9.78 1.98
CA GLU A 147 -14.58 10.14 1.05
C GLU A 147 -14.30 9.61 -0.37
N ILE A 148 -13.04 9.66 -0.85
CA ILE A 148 -12.65 9.04 -2.13
C ILE A 148 -12.91 7.53 -2.08
N PHE A 149 -12.46 6.85 -1.04
CA PHE A 149 -12.63 5.39 -0.93
C PHE A 149 -14.09 4.96 -0.83
N SER A 150 -14.93 5.76 -0.14
CA SER A 150 -16.38 5.47 -0.03
C SER A 150 -17.14 5.55 -1.36
N LYS A 151 -16.55 6.20 -2.38
CA LYS A 151 -17.12 6.26 -3.73
C LYS A 151 -16.80 5.00 -4.57
N ILE A 152 -15.91 4.14 -4.09
CA ILE A 152 -15.63 2.86 -4.72
C ILE A 152 -16.61 1.84 -4.12
N PRO A 153 -17.67 1.41 -4.84
CA PRO A 153 -18.62 0.47 -4.29
C PRO A 153 -17.90 -0.82 -3.86
N ALA A 154 -18.24 -1.31 -2.67
CA ALA A 154 -17.83 -2.65 -2.31
C ALA A 154 -18.22 -3.59 -3.47
N SER A 155 -17.25 -4.31 -4.01
CA SER A 155 -17.54 -5.20 -5.13
C SER A 155 -18.61 -6.19 -4.69
N SER A 156 -19.83 -5.95 -5.18
CA SER A 156 -21.00 -6.80 -4.94
C SER A 156 -20.76 -8.14 -5.63
N GLN A 157 -20.15 -9.06 -4.92
CA GLN A 157 -20.39 -10.47 -5.24
C GLN A 157 -21.55 -10.94 -4.36
N PRO A 158 -22.62 -11.45 -4.97
CA PRO A 158 -23.68 -12.12 -4.22
C PRO A 158 -23.08 -13.42 -3.68
N GLY A 159 -22.98 -13.50 -2.37
CA GLY A 159 -22.44 -14.64 -1.65
C GLY A 159 -21.17 -14.22 -0.89
N ARG A 160 -21.29 -14.28 0.41
CA ARG A 160 -20.15 -14.27 1.32
C ARG A 160 -19.34 -15.54 1.02
N GLU A 161 -18.50 -15.51 -0.01
CA GLU A 161 -17.49 -16.55 -0.16
C GLU A 161 -16.67 -16.55 1.12
N GLN A 162 -16.51 -17.72 1.71
CA GLN A 162 -15.60 -17.89 2.83
C GLN A 162 -14.23 -17.36 2.40
N PRO A 163 -13.54 -16.58 3.24
CA PRO A 163 -12.26 -16.02 2.86
C PRO A 163 -11.34 -17.15 2.37
N THR A 164 -10.72 -16.93 1.24
CA THR A 164 -9.75 -17.89 0.70
C THR A 164 -8.62 -18.13 1.69
N LEU A 165 -7.93 -19.25 1.57
CA LEU A 165 -6.77 -19.55 2.43
C LEU A 165 -5.74 -18.41 2.43
N ALA A 166 -5.47 -17.78 1.27
CA ALA A 166 -4.56 -16.66 1.16
C ALA A 166 -5.06 -15.39 1.89
N GLU A 167 -6.36 -15.12 1.84
CA GLU A 167 -6.98 -14.00 2.58
C GLU A 167 -6.96 -14.23 4.08
N SER A 168 -7.27 -15.45 4.52
CA SER A 168 -7.16 -15.85 5.93
C SER A 168 -5.72 -15.76 6.43
N ALA A 169 -4.75 -16.21 5.62
CA ALA A 169 -3.33 -16.10 5.92
C ALA A 169 -2.93 -14.63 6.11
N ARG A 170 -3.32 -13.76 5.20
CA ARG A 170 -3.02 -12.32 5.27
C ARG A 170 -3.58 -11.68 6.53
N LYS A 171 -4.85 -11.93 6.88
CA LYS A 171 -5.45 -11.42 8.11
C LYS A 171 -4.69 -11.82 9.37
N ILE A 172 -4.22 -13.07 9.44
CA ILE A 172 -3.41 -13.55 10.57
C ILE A 172 -2.07 -12.82 10.61
N ILE A 173 -1.39 -12.66 9.46
CA ILE A 173 -0.11 -11.94 9.40
C ILE A 173 -0.29 -10.50 9.87
N ASP A 174 -1.30 -9.79 9.35
CA ASP A 174 -1.58 -8.38 9.67
C ASP A 174 -1.85 -8.16 11.18
N SER A 175 -2.33 -9.18 11.87
CA SER A 175 -2.56 -9.12 13.32
C SER A 175 -1.39 -9.63 14.19
N GLN A 176 -0.41 -10.31 13.61
CA GLN A 176 0.62 -11.05 14.38
C GLN A 176 2.06 -10.70 14.00
N PHE A 177 2.30 -9.87 13.00
CA PHE A 177 3.65 -9.61 12.47
C PHE A 177 4.61 -9.03 13.51
N THR A 178 4.11 -8.35 14.55
CA THR A 178 4.92 -7.79 15.63
C THR A 178 5.47 -8.84 16.61
N ASP A 179 4.91 -10.04 16.61
CA ASP A 179 5.50 -11.15 17.37
C ASP A 179 6.74 -11.67 16.64
N SER A 180 7.90 -11.58 17.29
CA SER A 180 9.16 -12.03 16.71
C SER A 180 9.23 -13.54 16.46
N ALA A 181 8.44 -14.35 17.17
CA ALA A 181 8.32 -15.79 16.98
C ALA A 181 7.42 -16.15 15.79
N PHE A 182 6.55 -15.23 15.36
CA PHE A 182 5.63 -15.47 14.26
C PHE A 182 6.36 -15.63 12.92
N ASN A 183 6.12 -16.74 12.25
CA ASN A 183 6.73 -17.14 10.99
C ASN A 183 5.77 -17.96 10.13
N VAL A 184 6.25 -18.48 8.99
CA VAL A 184 5.43 -19.26 8.05
C VAL A 184 4.92 -20.57 8.64
N GLU A 185 5.71 -21.21 9.50
CA GLU A 185 5.37 -22.45 10.21
C GLU A 185 4.19 -22.22 11.16
N GLU A 186 4.28 -21.17 11.97
CA GLU A 186 3.22 -20.78 12.89
C GLU A 186 1.93 -20.39 12.17
N LEU A 187 2.05 -19.65 11.06
CA LEU A 187 0.92 -19.30 10.20
C LEU A 187 0.23 -20.56 9.65
N ALA A 188 1.00 -21.52 9.15
CA ALA A 188 0.48 -22.77 8.61
C ALA A 188 -0.22 -23.62 9.68
N ALA A 189 0.35 -23.68 10.89
CA ALA A 189 -0.25 -24.36 12.03
C ALA A 189 -1.62 -23.75 12.41
N ARG A 190 -1.73 -22.42 12.48
CA ARG A 190 -2.99 -21.73 12.79
C ARG A 190 -4.06 -21.93 11.73
N LEU A 191 -3.66 -22.09 10.48
CA LEU A 191 -4.56 -22.37 9.37
C LEU A 191 -4.87 -23.86 9.20
N SER A 192 -4.24 -24.73 10.00
CA SER A 192 -4.37 -26.20 9.92
C SER A 192 -4.05 -26.75 8.52
N VAL A 193 -3.04 -26.19 7.87
CA VAL A 193 -2.58 -26.60 6.54
C VAL A 193 -1.07 -26.81 6.51
N HIS A 194 -0.59 -27.50 5.48
CA HIS A 194 0.86 -27.66 5.29
C HIS A 194 1.51 -26.32 4.83
N ARG A 195 2.73 -26.05 5.32
CA ARG A 195 3.52 -24.85 4.98
C ARG A 195 3.59 -24.58 3.46
N SER A 196 3.83 -25.61 2.67
CA SER A 196 3.90 -25.47 1.20
C SER A 196 2.58 -25.02 0.58
N THR A 197 1.45 -25.43 1.17
CA THR A 197 0.12 -25.05 0.69
C THR A 197 -0.13 -23.56 0.91
N VAL A 198 0.11 -23.06 2.13
CA VAL A 198 -0.08 -21.63 2.40
C VAL A 198 0.90 -20.78 1.59
N SER A 199 2.16 -21.20 1.48
CA SER A 199 3.18 -20.47 0.70
C SER A 199 2.82 -20.36 -0.77
N ARG A 200 2.36 -21.47 -1.37
CA ARG A 200 1.94 -21.49 -2.77
C ARG A 200 0.71 -20.64 -3.02
N THR A 201 -0.37 -20.83 -2.24
CA THR A 201 -1.62 -20.10 -2.44
C THR A 201 -1.46 -18.61 -2.15
N PHE A 202 -0.65 -18.25 -1.15
CA PHE A 202 -0.36 -16.86 -0.84
C PHE A 202 0.41 -16.20 -1.98
N ARG A 203 1.47 -16.86 -2.49
CA ARG A 203 2.25 -16.34 -3.62
C ARG A 203 1.43 -16.25 -4.90
N GLN A 204 0.57 -17.21 -5.17
CA GLN A 204 -0.33 -17.18 -6.34
C GLN A 204 -1.30 -15.98 -6.30
N LYS A 205 -1.79 -15.61 -5.09
CA LYS A 205 -2.77 -14.54 -4.96
C LYS A 205 -2.12 -13.16 -4.86
N TRP A 206 -0.95 -13.04 -4.21
CA TRP A 206 -0.36 -11.74 -3.85
C TRP A 206 0.98 -11.46 -4.54
N ASP A 207 1.46 -12.40 -5.36
CA ASP A 207 2.78 -12.38 -6.05
C ASP A 207 3.98 -12.08 -5.13
N ILE A 208 3.85 -12.35 -3.85
CA ILE A 208 4.87 -12.17 -2.83
C ILE A 208 4.95 -13.41 -1.94
N SER A 209 6.13 -13.75 -1.44
CA SER A 209 6.25 -14.82 -0.46
C SER A 209 5.66 -14.40 0.90
N VAL A 210 5.15 -15.37 1.67
CA VAL A 210 4.67 -15.13 3.05
C VAL A 210 5.76 -14.46 3.90
N SER A 211 7.01 -14.93 3.80
CA SER A 211 8.13 -14.38 4.56
C SER A 211 8.43 -12.93 4.19
N ASP A 212 8.42 -12.61 2.90
CA ASP A 212 8.62 -11.23 2.44
C ASP A 212 7.47 -10.32 2.88
N TYR A 213 6.23 -10.83 2.87
CA TYR A 213 5.08 -10.07 3.33
C TYR A 213 5.19 -9.76 4.83
N ILE A 214 5.55 -10.73 5.69
CA ILE A 214 5.80 -10.52 7.11
C ILE A 214 6.91 -9.47 7.32
N ILE A 215 8.03 -9.60 6.60
CA ILE A 215 9.14 -8.64 6.67
C ILE A 215 8.67 -7.24 6.26
N ASN A 216 7.87 -7.12 5.22
CA ASN A 216 7.34 -5.83 4.77
C ASN A 216 6.45 -5.18 5.82
N CYS A 217 5.53 -5.93 6.46
CA CYS A 217 4.71 -5.43 7.57
C CYS A 217 5.58 -4.91 8.72
N ARG A 218 6.60 -5.67 9.13
CA ARG A 218 7.55 -5.29 10.16
C ARG A 218 8.32 -4.01 9.81
N LEU A 219 8.81 -3.92 8.58
CA LEU A 219 9.52 -2.73 8.11
C LEU A 219 8.63 -1.50 8.06
N GLN A 220 7.39 -1.64 7.60
CA GLN A 220 6.41 -0.55 7.61
C GLN A 220 6.22 0.02 9.01
N TYR A 221 5.98 -0.86 9.97
CA TYR A 221 5.78 -0.48 11.36
C TYR A 221 7.04 0.18 11.95
N ALA A 222 8.22 -0.40 11.68
CA ALA A 222 9.50 0.19 12.09
C ALA A 222 9.72 1.59 11.48
N MET A 223 9.39 1.79 10.21
CA MET A 223 9.52 3.10 9.55
C MET A 223 8.60 4.15 10.18
N MET A 224 7.38 3.76 10.53
CA MET A 224 6.46 4.62 11.26
C MET A 224 7.10 5.03 12.60
N LEU A 225 7.56 4.07 13.41
CA LEU A 225 8.19 4.35 14.70
C LEU A 225 9.46 5.22 14.56
N LEU A 226 10.28 4.98 13.53
CA LEU A 226 11.48 5.80 13.25
C LEU A 226 11.13 7.25 12.94
N LYS A 227 10.00 7.51 12.29
CA LYS A 227 9.54 8.86 11.92
C LYS A 227 8.81 9.56 13.06
N GLU A 228 8.07 8.84 13.87
CA GLU A 228 7.14 9.42 14.83
C GLU A 228 7.68 9.45 16.26
N THR A 229 8.67 8.62 16.57
CA THR A 229 9.21 8.51 17.94
C THR A 229 10.72 8.75 18.00
N ASN A 230 11.19 9.01 19.24
CA ASN A 230 12.61 9.01 19.55
C ASN A 230 13.08 7.68 20.19
N THR A 231 12.24 6.65 20.15
CA THR A 231 12.55 5.31 20.67
C THR A 231 13.88 4.82 20.09
N PRO A 232 14.77 4.23 20.90
CA PRO A 232 16.03 3.68 20.43
C PRO A 232 15.82 2.68 19.27
N ILE A 233 16.71 2.67 18.29
CA ILE A 233 16.58 1.81 17.09
C ILE A 233 16.47 0.33 17.49
N ARG A 234 17.19 -0.09 18.52
CA ARG A 234 17.12 -1.44 19.07
C ARG A 234 15.72 -1.81 19.57
N ASP A 235 15.06 -0.86 20.25
CA ASP A 235 13.71 -1.09 20.77
C ASP A 235 12.68 -1.08 19.65
N ILE A 236 12.85 -0.21 18.66
CA ILE A 236 12.03 -0.24 17.43
C ILE A 236 12.14 -1.57 16.70
N ALA A 237 13.34 -2.13 16.57
CA ALA A 237 13.53 -3.45 15.98
C ALA A 237 12.69 -4.51 16.70
N ARG A 238 12.74 -4.53 18.04
CA ARG A 238 12.00 -5.47 18.88
C ARG A 238 10.49 -5.26 18.76
N GLU A 239 10.00 -4.01 18.90
CA GLU A 239 8.60 -3.68 18.80
C GLU A 239 8.01 -4.00 17.43
N SER A 240 8.84 -3.96 16.39
CA SER A 240 8.46 -4.31 15.03
C SER A 240 8.55 -5.81 14.71
N GLY A 241 8.85 -6.65 15.71
CA GLY A 241 8.88 -8.10 15.56
C GLY A 241 10.18 -8.68 14.97
N PHE A 242 11.28 -7.90 14.93
CA PHE A 242 12.58 -8.46 14.54
C PHE A 242 13.26 -9.14 15.74
N SER A 243 13.85 -10.30 15.48
CA SER A 243 14.54 -11.09 16.52
C SER A 243 15.85 -10.45 17.01
N SER A 244 16.47 -9.56 16.21
CA SER A 244 17.64 -8.79 16.60
C SER A 244 17.74 -7.47 15.83
N ASP A 245 18.38 -6.48 16.47
CA ASP A 245 18.66 -5.16 15.89
C ASP A 245 19.66 -5.23 14.72
N ALA A 246 20.61 -6.15 14.75
CA ALA A 246 21.54 -6.38 13.65
C ALA A 246 20.83 -6.92 12.41
N TYR A 247 19.93 -7.89 12.57
CA TYR A 247 19.11 -8.41 11.48
C TYR A 247 18.18 -7.34 10.92
N PHE A 248 17.49 -6.62 11.80
CA PHE A 248 16.66 -5.47 11.41
C PHE A 248 17.43 -4.46 10.55
N SER A 249 18.58 -3.98 11.04
CA SER A 249 19.37 -2.95 10.34
C SER A 249 19.83 -3.42 8.96
N ARG A 250 20.24 -4.68 8.85
CA ARG A 250 20.63 -5.30 7.57
C ARG A 250 19.46 -5.37 6.59
N VAL A 251 18.32 -5.90 7.03
CA VAL A 251 17.11 -6.03 6.20
C VAL A 251 16.56 -4.66 5.81
N PHE A 252 16.51 -3.72 6.76
CA PHE A 252 16.06 -2.37 6.51
C PHE A 252 16.92 -1.68 5.43
N THR A 253 18.25 -1.73 5.57
CA THR A 253 19.17 -1.13 4.61
C THR A 253 19.08 -1.80 3.24
N ALA A 254 19.00 -3.12 3.19
CA ALA A 254 18.85 -3.87 1.93
C ALA A 254 17.56 -3.50 1.18
N ARG A 255 16.47 -3.22 1.92
CA ARG A 255 15.16 -2.90 1.31
C ARG A 255 14.97 -1.40 1.01
N THR A 256 15.63 -0.50 1.71
CA THR A 256 15.42 0.95 1.60
C THR A 256 16.59 1.70 0.99
N GLY A 257 17.75 1.07 0.89
CA GLY A 257 18.99 1.69 0.44
C GLY A 257 19.70 2.57 1.48
N ILE A 258 19.08 2.83 2.64
CA ILE A 258 19.65 3.68 3.70
C ILE A 258 19.48 3.04 5.08
N THR A 259 20.36 3.39 6.02
CA THR A 259 20.28 2.83 7.39
C THR A 259 19.07 3.37 8.15
N PRO A 260 18.55 2.63 9.17
CA PRO A 260 17.48 3.12 10.04
C PRO A 260 17.80 4.48 10.68
N ALA A 261 19.06 4.71 11.08
CA ALA A 261 19.51 5.98 11.65
C ALA A 261 19.46 7.11 10.63
N SER A 262 19.87 6.87 9.38
CA SER A 262 19.77 7.85 8.30
C SER A 262 18.32 8.13 7.93
N PHE A 263 17.47 7.10 7.88
CA PHE A 263 16.03 7.25 7.63
C PHE A 263 15.35 8.11 8.71
N ARG A 264 15.73 7.95 9.98
CA ARG A 264 15.24 8.81 11.08
C ARG A 264 15.63 10.26 10.87
N ARG A 265 16.87 10.54 10.47
CA ARG A 265 17.38 11.91 10.23
C ARG A 265 16.76 12.61 9.03
N SER A 266 16.23 11.88 8.08
CA SER A 266 15.53 12.43 6.91
C SER A 266 14.08 12.87 7.21
N ARG A 267 13.81 13.19 8.49
CA ARG A 267 12.52 13.77 8.93
C ARG A 267 12.22 15.11 8.28
#